data_e1d4eb07583314fe0003f5b635c5e67f
#
_entry.id   e1d4eb07583314fe0003f5b635c5e67f
#
_cell.length_a   1.000
_cell.length_b   1.000
_cell.length_c   1.000
_cell.angle_alpha   90.00
_cell.angle_beta   90.00
_cell.angle_gamma   90.00
#
_symmetry.space_group_name_H-M   'P 1'
#
loop_
_entity.id
_entity.type
_entity.pdbx_description
1 polymer ?
#
loop_
_entity_poly.entity_id
_entity_poly.type
_entity_poly.pdbx_seq_one_letter_code
_entity_poly.pdbx_strand_id
1 'polypeptide(L)'
;MKLSNDTRDVLKNYSTINANLLVNSGNKLATMSQMKNIVSIATLPDTFENDFAIYDLNEFLSAMSLFDDPELNFGESSVQISQGGQSLKYFYSDPTVVTTPKSDITMPEPDAVFTLKQSVFNQISKASAVLGGQDMVLDVNSEGVMTLMVSDRKNDTSNSFSVEVGEGGTPNQKFYFKVENLKLLSGDYEVKVSSKGISNFKNVSKDIQYFIALETAWGLIYEWNIMGREVSPKHHWWLDTSKWIKTNIPTVCR
;
A
#
# COMPACT_ATOMS: atom_id res chain seq x y z
N MET A 1 1.78 23.48 18.16
CA MET A 1 2.97 22.70 17.76
C MET A 1 3.32 22.96 16.29
N LYS A 2 4.58 22.74 15.89
CA LYS A 2 4.96 22.73 14.46
C LYS A 2 5.21 21.29 14.06
N LEU A 3 4.71 20.88 12.90
CA LEU A 3 4.97 19.53 12.38
C LEU A 3 6.36 19.47 11.75
N SER A 4 7.11 18.42 12.08
CA SER A 4 8.39 18.11 11.45
C SER A 4 8.20 17.79 9.94
N ASN A 5 9.27 17.91 9.18
CA ASN A 5 9.25 17.53 7.77
C ASN A 5 8.94 16.04 7.59
N ASP A 6 9.42 15.19 8.47
CA ASP A 6 9.14 13.74 8.41
C ASP A 6 7.64 13.45 8.60
N THR A 7 6.97 14.11 9.56
CA THR A 7 5.51 13.97 9.72
C THR A 7 4.75 14.51 8.50
N ARG A 8 5.17 15.65 7.95
CA ARG A 8 4.55 16.22 6.74
C ARG A 8 4.70 15.27 5.54
N ASP A 9 5.86 14.63 5.39
CA ASP A 9 6.11 13.67 4.32
C ASP A 9 5.25 12.41 4.48
N VAL A 10 5.09 11.90 5.71
CA VAL A 10 4.21 10.76 6.00
C VAL A 10 2.74 11.13 5.69
N LEU A 11 2.27 12.31 6.12
CA LEU A 11 0.90 12.75 5.81
C LEU A 11 0.68 12.89 4.30
N LYS A 12 1.63 13.47 3.54
CA LYS A 12 1.57 13.53 2.07
C LYS A 12 1.54 12.15 1.43
N ASN A 13 2.34 11.20 1.92
CA ASN A 13 2.31 9.84 1.44
C ASN A 13 0.96 9.18 1.75
N TYR A 14 0.45 9.33 2.97
CA TYR A 14 -0.82 8.74 3.40
C TYR A 14 -2.01 9.28 2.59
N SER A 15 -2.00 10.55 2.19
CA SER A 15 -3.05 11.12 1.33
C SER A 15 -3.12 10.43 -0.05
N THR A 16 -2.05 9.80 -0.51
CA THR A 16 -2.07 8.99 -1.74
C THR A 16 -2.72 7.62 -1.54
N ILE A 17 -2.74 7.12 -0.29
CA ILE A 17 -3.30 5.81 0.07
C ILE A 17 -4.78 5.93 0.41
N ASN A 18 -5.13 6.93 1.24
CA ASN A 18 -6.50 7.18 1.66
C ASN A 18 -6.74 8.69 1.81
N ALA A 19 -7.89 9.16 1.34
CA ALA A 19 -8.28 10.56 1.50
C ALA A 19 -8.59 10.94 2.95
N ASN A 20 -8.98 9.98 3.80
CA ASN A 20 -9.30 10.26 5.20
C ASN A 20 -8.27 9.64 6.16
N LEU A 21 -8.15 10.22 7.34
CA LEU A 21 -7.19 9.84 8.35
C LEU A 21 -7.76 9.99 9.76
N LEU A 22 -7.60 8.94 10.58
CA LEU A 22 -7.78 9.01 12.03
C LEU A 22 -6.42 9.18 12.69
N VAL A 23 -6.28 10.22 13.49
CA VAL A 23 -5.11 10.46 14.33
C VAL A 23 -5.52 10.17 15.76
N ASN A 24 -4.83 9.25 16.40
CA ASN A 24 -4.97 9.00 17.82
C ASN A 24 -3.86 9.74 18.57
N SER A 25 -4.11 10.07 19.84
CA SER A 25 -3.10 10.65 20.72
C SER A 25 -1.87 9.75 20.80
N GLY A 26 -0.68 10.36 20.80
CA GLY A 26 0.60 9.67 20.68
C GLY A 26 1.33 10.01 19.40
N ASN A 27 2.26 9.16 19.04
CA ASN A 27 3.13 9.35 17.88
C ASN A 27 3.00 8.25 16.81
N LYS A 28 2.06 7.32 16.96
CA LYS A 28 1.77 6.29 15.96
C LYS A 28 0.67 6.76 15.02
N LEU A 29 0.91 6.64 13.74
CA LEU A 29 -0.05 6.97 12.70
C LEU A 29 -0.25 5.76 11.80
N ALA A 30 -1.50 5.43 11.49
CA ALA A 30 -1.83 4.33 10.60
C ALA A 30 -2.87 4.76 9.56
N THR A 31 -2.75 4.21 8.36
CA THR A 31 -3.74 4.39 7.29
C THR A 31 -4.02 3.08 6.59
N MET A 32 -5.19 2.98 5.97
CA MET A 32 -5.60 1.83 5.19
C MET A 32 -6.34 2.30 3.93
N SER A 33 -5.98 1.73 2.76
CA SER A 33 -6.71 2.02 1.53
C SER A 33 -8.17 1.59 1.62
N GLN A 34 -9.04 2.24 0.85
CA GLN A 34 -10.47 1.89 0.81
C GLN A 34 -10.71 0.43 0.38
N MET A 35 -9.89 -0.09 -0.54
CA MET A 35 -9.92 -1.48 -0.99
C MET A 35 -9.27 -2.44 0.02
N LYS A 36 -8.73 -1.95 1.13
CA LYS A 36 -8.06 -2.73 2.18
C LYS A 36 -6.88 -3.58 1.69
N ASN A 37 -6.27 -3.20 0.60
CA ASN A 37 -5.11 -3.88 -0.01
C ASN A 37 -3.78 -3.24 0.36
N ILE A 38 -3.79 -2.07 1.00
CA ILE A 38 -2.61 -1.37 1.51
C ILE A 38 -2.91 -0.93 2.93
N VAL A 39 -2.03 -1.26 3.87
CA VAL A 39 -2.01 -0.71 5.22
C VAL A 39 -0.62 -0.15 5.49
N SER A 40 -0.53 1.04 6.03
CA SER A 40 0.74 1.62 6.47
C SER A 40 0.67 2.01 7.93
N ILE A 41 1.78 1.81 8.63
CA ILE A 41 1.98 2.17 10.04
C ILE A 41 3.29 2.92 10.13
N ALA A 42 3.27 4.08 10.78
CA ALA A 42 4.45 4.92 11.03
C ALA A 42 4.54 5.33 12.49
N THR A 43 5.77 5.41 13.01
CA THR A 43 6.07 6.12 14.26
C THR A 43 6.66 7.47 13.88
N LEU A 44 6.02 8.53 14.31
CA LEU A 44 6.38 9.90 13.97
C LEU A 44 7.33 10.50 15.01
N PRO A 45 8.16 11.49 14.64
CA PRO A 45 8.92 12.27 15.60
C PRO A 45 8.03 13.22 16.44
N ASP A 46 6.87 13.60 15.89
CA ASP A 46 5.90 14.48 16.55
C ASP A 46 4.87 13.65 17.33
N THR A 47 4.38 14.20 18.45
CA THR A 47 3.38 13.58 19.30
C THR A 47 2.10 14.42 19.29
N PHE A 48 0.97 13.81 18.96
CA PHE A 48 -0.34 14.44 19.04
C PHE A 48 -0.93 14.25 20.45
N GLU A 49 -1.51 15.32 21.01
CA GLU A 49 -2.09 15.28 22.37
C GLU A 49 -3.52 14.74 22.36
N ASN A 50 -4.27 14.94 21.26
CA ASN A 50 -5.67 14.61 21.14
C ASN A 50 -5.96 13.69 19.98
N ASP A 51 -7.05 12.93 20.10
CA ASP A 51 -7.62 12.17 18.98
C ASP A 51 -8.42 13.12 18.07
N PHE A 52 -8.26 12.99 16.77
CA PHE A 52 -9.07 13.73 15.80
C PHE A 52 -9.12 12.99 14.45
N ALA A 53 -10.15 13.30 13.67
CA ALA A 53 -10.33 12.73 12.34
C ALA A 53 -10.30 13.81 11.24
N ILE A 54 -9.63 13.50 10.15
CA ILE A 54 -9.57 14.33 8.94
C ILE A 54 -10.32 13.59 7.83
N TYR A 55 -11.34 14.24 7.25
CA TYR A 55 -12.13 13.66 6.15
C TYR A 55 -11.40 13.75 4.83
N ASP A 56 -10.78 14.90 4.52
CA ASP A 56 -9.97 15.09 3.32
C ASP A 56 -8.56 15.57 3.69
N LEU A 57 -7.63 14.61 3.67
CA LEU A 57 -6.24 14.86 4.02
C LEU A 57 -5.54 15.77 2.98
N ASN A 58 -5.98 15.73 1.71
CA ASN A 58 -5.43 16.64 0.69
C ASN A 58 -5.87 18.08 0.93
N GLU A 59 -7.13 18.30 1.34
CA GLU A 59 -7.62 19.61 1.73
C GLU A 59 -6.87 20.14 2.95
N PHE A 60 -6.68 19.30 3.98
CA PHE A 60 -5.89 19.66 5.16
C PHE A 60 -4.45 20.04 4.82
N LEU A 61 -3.77 19.24 3.98
CA LEU A 61 -2.42 19.52 3.51
C LEU A 61 -2.36 20.82 2.68
N SER A 62 -3.37 21.05 1.86
CA SER A 62 -3.50 22.29 1.08
C SER A 62 -3.69 23.51 1.98
N ALA A 63 -4.53 23.40 3.02
CA ALA A 63 -4.72 24.45 4.02
C ALA A 63 -3.40 24.76 4.76
N MET A 64 -2.62 23.77 5.12
CA MET A 64 -1.29 23.98 5.70
C MET A 64 -0.31 24.65 4.72
N SER A 65 -0.42 24.37 3.41
CA SER A 65 0.47 24.92 2.40
C SER A 65 0.25 26.41 2.10
N LEU A 66 -0.79 27.02 2.64
CA LEU A 66 -1.00 28.48 2.60
C LEU A 66 0.04 29.24 3.47
N PHE A 67 0.77 28.51 4.30
CA PHE A 67 1.76 29.04 5.22
C PHE A 67 3.10 28.34 4.98
N ASP A 68 4.21 29.05 5.14
CA ASP A 68 5.55 28.47 4.96
C ASP A 68 5.91 27.52 6.11
N ASP A 69 5.72 27.97 7.36
CA ASP A 69 6.03 27.22 8.57
C ASP A 69 4.98 27.46 9.66
N PRO A 70 3.75 26.93 9.48
CA PRO A 70 2.64 27.20 10.36
C PRO A 70 2.79 26.58 11.75
N GLU A 71 2.24 27.27 12.72
CA GLU A 71 1.95 26.71 14.03
C GLU A 71 0.52 26.15 14.06
N LEU A 72 0.40 24.90 14.53
CA LEU A 72 -0.87 24.21 14.67
C LEU A 72 -1.27 24.16 16.15
N ASN A 73 -2.48 24.61 16.43
CA ASN A 73 -3.10 24.51 17.74
C ASN A 73 -4.32 23.60 17.66
N PHE A 74 -4.19 22.39 18.19
CA PHE A 74 -5.21 21.34 18.14
C PHE A 74 -6.20 21.55 19.30
N GLY A 75 -7.43 21.94 18.95
CA GLY A 75 -8.55 22.08 19.89
C GLY A 75 -9.46 20.84 19.88
N GLU A 76 -10.60 20.93 20.56
CA GLU A 76 -11.55 19.80 20.68
C GLU A 76 -12.25 19.46 19.35
N SER A 77 -12.61 20.45 18.51
CA SER A 77 -13.39 20.25 17.28
C SER A 77 -12.70 20.75 16.02
N SER A 78 -11.52 21.34 16.14
CA SER A 78 -10.80 21.96 15.02
C SER A 78 -9.34 22.19 15.38
N VAL A 79 -8.51 22.30 14.35
CA VAL A 79 -7.14 22.82 14.47
C VAL A 79 -7.08 24.23 13.93
N GLN A 80 -6.40 25.12 14.64
CA GLN A 80 -6.04 26.44 14.16
C GLN A 80 -4.64 26.42 13.59
N ILE A 81 -4.50 26.77 12.32
CA ILE A 81 -3.25 26.84 11.55
C ILE A 81 -2.91 28.32 11.45
N SER A 82 -1.75 28.75 11.93
CA SER A 82 -1.43 30.19 11.99
C SER A 82 0.05 30.48 11.73
N GLN A 83 0.32 31.64 11.15
CA GLN A 83 1.65 32.21 10.97
C GLN A 83 1.55 33.73 10.75
N GLY A 84 2.39 34.52 11.43
CA GLY A 84 2.57 35.93 11.13
C GLY A 84 1.29 36.80 11.16
N GLY A 85 0.36 36.53 12.06
CA GLY A 85 -0.91 37.26 12.16
C GLY A 85 -2.03 36.74 11.24
N GLN A 86 -1.73 35.76 10.38
CA GLN A 86 -2.72 35.05 9.56
C GLN A 86 -3.13 33.76 10.27
N SER A 87 -4.40 33.36 10.14
CA SER A 87 -4.89 32.10 10.71
C SER A 87 -6.00 31.50 9.88
N LEU A 88 -6.04 30.17 9.86
CA LEU A 88 -7.09 29.36 9.25
C LEU A 88 -7.58 28.37 10.31
N LYS A 89 -8.89 28.17 10.37
CA LYS A 89 -9.51 27.18 11.22
C LYS A 89 -10.00 26.01 10.37
N TYR A 90 -9.48 24.81 10.63
CA TYR A 90 -9.88 23.58 9.97
C TYR A 90 -10.67 22.70 10.95
N PHE A 91 -11.91 22.32 10.59
CA PHE A 91 -12.78 21.50 11.44
C PHE A 91 -12.52 20.01 11.24
N TYR A 92 -12.58 19.26 12.31
CA TYR A 92 -12.46 17.81 12.29
C TYR A 92 -13.75 17.16 11.77
N SER A 93 -13.59 15.95 11.27
CA SER A 93 -14.67 15.06 10.87
C SER A 93 -15.11 14.16 12.02
N ASP A 94 -16.26 13.53 11.87
CA ASP A 94 -16.68 12.45 12.76
C ASP A 94 -15.76 11.23 12.54
N PRO A 95 -15.13 10.68 13.61
CA PRO A 95 -14.27 9.50 13.50
C PRO A 95 -14.96 8.27 12.91
N THR A 96 -16.29 8.17 13.01
CA THR A 96 -17.06 7.01 12.52
C THR A 96 -17.10 6.89 11.01
N VAL A 97 -16.85 8.00 10.27
CA VAL A 97 -16.84 8.00 8.80
C VAL A 97 -15.45 7.73 8.21
N VAL A 98 -14.43 7.58 9.07
CA VAL A 98 -13.04 7.40 8.66
C VAL A 98 -12.67 5.91 8.61
N THR A 99 -12.01 5.50 7.54
CA THR A 99 -11.50 4.13 7.39
C THR A 99 -10.10 4.02 7.98
N THR A 100 -9.95 3.19 9.01
CA THR A 100 -8.68 2.96 9.72
C THR A 100 -8.47 1.47 9.99
N PRO A 101 -7.22 0.98 10.11
CA PRO A 101 -6.96 -0.39 10.55
C PRO A 101 -7.52 -0.61 11.96
N LYS A 102 -8.22 -1.73 12.17
CA LYS A 102 -8.84 -2.05 13.47
C LYS A 102 -7.97 -2.93 14.36
N SER A 103 -6.91 -3.51 13.81
CA SER A 103 -5.99 -4.42 14.52
C SER A 103 -4.60 -4.34 13.91
N ASP A 104 -3.60 -4.73 14.69
CA ASP A 104 -2.23 -4.88 14.21
C ASP A 104 -2.15 -6.01 13.18
N ILE A 105 -1.31 -5.79 12.17
CA ILE A 105 -1.02 -6.78 11.14
C ILE A 105 0.29 -7.45 11.48
N THR A 106 0.26 -8.79 11.52
CA THR A 106 1.46 -9.59 11.72
C THR A 106 1.88 -10.20 10.39
N MET A 107 3.15 -10.00 10.00
CA MET A 107 3.73 -10.65 8.83
C MET A 107 3.92 -12.15 9.13
N PRO A 108 3.35 -13.06 8.33
CA PRO A 108 3.65 -14.49 8.45
C PRO A 108 5.09 -14.77 8.04
N GLU A 109 5.53 -16.03 8.22
CA GLU A 109 6.85 -16.49 7.76
C GLU A 109 7.03 -16.14 6.27
N PRO A 110 8.08 -15.39 5.91
CA PRO A 110 8.30 -14.96 4.55
C PRO A 110 8.95 -16.07 3.70
N ASP A 111 8.50 -16.20 2.46
CA ASP A 111 9.11 -17.08 1.44
C ASP A 111 10.25 -16.39 0.69
N ALA A 112 10.28 -15.06 0.70
CA ALA A 112 11.34 -14.24 0.10
C ALA A 112 11.61 -13.01 0.95
N VAL A 113 12.91 -12.68 1.12
CA VAL A 113 13.38 -11.47 1.82
C VAL A 113 14.49 -10.83 1.00
N PHE A 114 14.34 -9.54 0.70
CA PHE A 114 15.36 -8.80 -0.05
C PHE A 114 15.36 -7.31 0.32
N THR A 115 16.40 -6.61 -0.11
CA THR A 115 16.47 -5.15 0.01
C THR A 115 16.07 -4.49 -1.30
N LEU A 116 14.99 -3.73 -1.29
CA LEU A 116 14.59 -2.88 -2.41
C LEU A 116 15.25 -1.50 -2.26
N LYS A 117 16.27 -1.23 -3.08
CA LYS A 117 16.91 0.09 -3.15
C LYS A 117 15.97 1.11 -3.81
N GLN A 118 16.00 2.36 -3.34
CA GLN A 118 15.26 3.46 -3.96
C GLN A 118 15.55 3.60 -5.47
N SER A 119 16.82 3.41 -5.86
CA SER A 119 17.23 3.47 -7.27
C SER A 119 16.56 2.38 -8.12
N VAL A 120 16.45 1.15 -7.59
CA VAL A 120 15.76 0.03 -8.22
C VAL A 120 14.26 0.31 -8.31
N PHE A 121 13.65 0.78 -7.23
CA PHE A 121 12.24 1.15 -7.23
C PHE A 121 11.92 2.24 -8.27
N ASN A 122 12.78 3.25 -8.41
CA ASN A 122 12.65 4.28 -9.43
C ASN A 122 12.76 3.71 -10.85
N GLN A 123 13.64 2.73 -11.09
CA GLN A 123 13.76 2.05 -12.38
C GLN A 123 12.50 1.23 -12.70
N ILE A 124 11.98 0.47 -11.73
CA ILE A 124 10.73 -0.29 -11.84
C ILE A 124 9.56 0.66 -12.20
N SER A 125 9.42 1.77 -11.48
CA SER A 125 8.36 2.75 -11.72
C SER A 125 8.44 3.39 -13.11
N LYS A 126 9.67 3.74 -13.55
CA LYS A 126 9.90 4.26 -14.90
C LYS A 126 9.61 3.21 -15.96
N ALA A 127 10.06 1.97 -15.77
CA ALA A 127 9.80 0.87 -16.69
C ALA A 127 8.29 0.62 -16.82
N SER A 128 7.55 0.60 -15.71
CA SER A 128 6.09 0.48 -15.71
C SER A 128 5.44 1.58 -16.55
N ALA A 129 5.84 2.83 -16.36
CA ALA A 129 5.30 3.96 -17.12
C ALA A 129 5.62 3.89 -18.62
N VAL A 130 6.84 3.48 -19.00
CA VAL A 130 7.29 3.41 -20.40
C VAL A 130 6.70 2.22 -21.14
N LEU A 131 6.62 1.05 -20.48
CA LEU A 131 6.17 -0.20 -21.09
C LEU A 131 4.65 -0.40 -20.99
N GLY A 132 3.95 0.43 -20.19
CA GLY A 132 2.53 0.25 -19.88
C GLY A 132 2.25 -0.98 -19.01
N GLY A 133 3.29 -1.59 -18.43
CA GLY A 133 3.19 -2.76 -17.56
C GLY A 133 2.62 -2.36 -16.20
N GLN A 134 1.45 -2.87 -15.86
CA GLN A 134 0.78 -2.57 -14.59
C GLN A 134 1.20 -3.50 -13.46
N ASP A 135 1.84 -4.61 -13.79
CA ASP A 135 2.20 -5.65 -12.84
C ASP A 135 3.72 -5.68 -12.61
N MET A 136 4.10 -5.81 -11.35
CA MET A 136 5.46 -6.14 -10.92
C MET A 136 5.45 -7.58 -10.40
N VAL A 137 6.36 -8.40 -10.87
CA VAL A 137 6.51 -9.79 -10.49
C VAL A 137 7.85 -9.98 -9.79
N LEU A 138 7.83 -10.55 -8.58
CA LEU A 138 9.02 -11.12 -7.97
C LEU A 138 9.08 -12.59 -8.40
N ASP A 139 10.05 -12.93 -9.22
CA ASP A 139 10.32 -14.29 -9.70
C ASP A 139 11.51 -14.86 -8.93
N VAL A 140 11.30 -16.00 -8.28
CA VAL A 140 12.35 -16.76 -7.59
C VAL A 140 12.61 -18.01 -8.40
N ASN A 141 13.78 -18.10 -9.02
CA ASN A 141 14.16 -19.21 -9.90
C ASN A 141 14.43 -20.50 -9.09
N SER A 142 14.83 -21.58 -9.80
CA SER A 142 15.15 -22.87 -9.17
C SER A 142 16.36 -22.84 -8.24
N GLU A 143 17.22 -21.84 -8.35
CA GLU A 143 18.43 -21.66 -7.52
C GLU A 143 18.18 -20.69 -6.35
N GLY A 144 16.98 -20.11 -6.25
CA GLY A 144 16.62 -19.15 -5.23
C GLY A 144 17.04 -17.72 -5.53
N VAL A 145 17.47 -17.43 -6.77
CA VAL A 145 17.77 -16.05 -7.21
C VAL A 145 16.46 -15.30 -7.43
N MET A 146 16.38 -14.09 -6.86
CA MET A 146 15.20 -13.23 -6.89
C MET A 146 15.35 -12.13 -7.93
N THR A 147 14.40 -12.05 -8.84
CA THR A 147 14.35 -11.04 -9.91
C THR A 147 13.01 -10.30 -9.87
N LEU A 148 13.06 -8.96 -9.80
CA LEU A 148 11.88 -8.12 -10.02
C LEU A 148 11.72 -7.85 -11.51
N MET A 149 10.51 -8.09 -12.02
CA MET A 149 10.16 -7.90 -13.43
C MET A 149 8.89 -7.05 -13.55
N VAL A 150 8.88 -6.12 -14.50
CA VAL A 150 7.69 -5.38 -14.93
C VAL A 150 7.28 -5.85 -16.31
N SER A 151 6.04 -6.26 -16.47
CA SER A 151 5.47 -6.72 -17.74
C SER A 151 3.95 -6.57 -17.74
N ASP A 152 3.35 -6.72 -18.90
CA ASP A 152 1.90 -6.94 -19.01
C ASP A 152 1.63 -8.45 -18.99
N ARG A 153 1.10 -8.96 -17.89
CA ARG A 153 0.75 -10.38 -17.72
C ARG A 153 -0.33 -10.90 -18.68
N LYS A 154 -1.09 -10.00 -19.29
CA LYS A 154 -2.16 -10.34 -20.24
C LYS A 154 -1.64 -10.52 -21.66
N ASN A 155 -0.38 -10.18 -21.90
CA ASN A 155 0.24 -10.23 -23.22
C ASN A 155 1.62 -10.89 -23.14
N ASP A 156 1.71 -12.16 -23.50
CA ASP A 156 2.95 -12.95 -23.46
C ASP A 156 4.05 -12.41 -24.38
N THR A 157 3.72 -11.53 -25.33
CA THR A 157 4.67 -10.88 -26.23
C THR A 157 5.01 -9.46 -25.81
N SER A 158 4.59 -9.03 -24.62
CA SER A 158 4.88 -7.68 -24.10
C SER A 158 6.37 -7.52 -23.79
N ASN A 159 6.85 -6.27 -23.99
CA ASN A 159 8.18 -5.91 -23.52
C ASN A 159 8.24 -6.01 -22.00
N SER A 160 9.38 -6.43 -21.46
CA SER A 160 9.59 -6.53 -20.02
C SER A 160 10.91 -5.86 -19.61
N PHE A 161 10.95 -5.42 -18.38
CA PHE A 161 12.16 -4.95 -17.71
C PHE A 161 12.38 -5.80 -16.48
N SER A 162 13.62 -6.23 -16.24
CA SER A 162 13.95 -7.07 -15.08
C SER A 162 15.23 -6.60 -14.40
N VAL A 163 15.30 -6.80 -13.09
CA VAL A 163 16.46 -6.50 -12.27
C VAL A 163 16.57 -7.52 -11.14
N GLU A 164 17.77 -8.06 -10.94
CA GLU A 164 18.07 -8.96 -9.83
C GLU A 164 18.14 -8.16 -8.51
N VAL A 165 17.54 -8.73 -7.44
CA VAL A 165 17.43 -8.04 -6.14
C VAL A 165 18.00 -8.85 -4.97
N GLY A 166 18.47 -10.08 -5.22
CA GLY A 166 19.11 -10.92 -4.21
C GLY A 166 18.91 -12.41 -4.44
N GLU A 167 19.31 -13.18 -3.45
CA GLU A 167 19.25 -14.64 -3.42
C GLU A 167 18.64 -15.13 -2.11
N GLY A 168 18.27 -16.40 -2.04
CA GLY A 168 17.77 -17.05 -0.81
C GLY A 168 16.26 -17.06 -0.67
N GLY A 169 15.51 -16.76 -1.72
CA GLY A 169 14.06 -16.97 -1.76
C GLY A 169 13.70 -18.45 -1.90
N THR A 170 12.47 -18.82 -1.52
CA THR A 170 11.94 -20.16 -1.75
C THR A 170 11.85 -20.44 -3.24
N PRO A 171 12.55 -21.48 -3.77
CA PRO A 171 12.67 -21.73 -5.18
C PRO A 171 11.33 -21.95 -5.91
N ASN A 172 11.31 -21.58 -7.19
CA ASN A 172 10.18 -21.78 -8.11
C ASN A 172 8.88 -21.09 -7.66
N GLN A 173 8.99 -19.92 -7.06
CA GLN A 173 7.83 -19.12 -6.66
C GLN A 173 7.76 -17.79 -7.42
N LYS A 174 6.51 -17.33 -7.67
CA LYS A 174 6.23 -16.03 -8.27
C LYS A 174 5.22 -15.29 -7.44
N PHE A 175 5.54 -14.02 -7.14
CA PHE A 175 4.68 -13.13 -6.38
C PHE A 175 4.32 -11.92 -7.23
N TYR A 176 3.04 -11.56 -7.24
CA TYR A 176 2.50 -10.54 -8.13
C TYR A 176 2.03 -9.31 -7.36
N PHE A 177 2.47 -8.14 -7.81
CA PHE A 177 2.11 -6.85 -7.24
C PHE A 177 1.48 -5.98 -8.32
N LYS A 178 0.53 -5.13 -7.94
CA LYS A 178 0.15 -3.97 -8.75
C LYS A 178 1.08 -2.81 -8.46
N VAL A 179 1.69 -2.26 -9.50
CA VAL A 179 2.62 -1.12 -9.35
C VAL A 179 1.90 0.08 -8.71
N GLU A 180 0.63 0.30 -9.02
CA GLU A 180 -0.19 1.36 -8.43
C GLU A 180 -0.41 1.25 -6.91
N ASN A 181 -0.24 0.04 -6.35
CA ASN A 181 -0.34 -0.21 -4.91
C ASN A 181 0.98 0.06 -4.16
N LEU A 182 2.09 0.23 -4.88
CA LEU A 182 3.40 0.51 -4.28
C LEU A 182 3.55 2.01 -3.95
N LYS A 183 2.64 2.53 -3.13
CA LYS A 183 2.61 3.93 -2.68
C LYS A 183 3.58 4.16 -1.53
N LEU A 184 4.84 3.88 -1.78
CA LEU A 184 5.90 3.90 -0.77
C LEU A 184 6.49 5.31 -0.63
N LEU A 185 6.79 5.71 0.61
CA LEU A 185 7.62 6.89 0.89
C LEU A 185 9.04 6.66 0.33
N SER A 186 9.72 7.73 -0.09
CA SER A 186 11.09 7.60 -0.60
C SER A 186 12.04 6.98 0.43
N GLY A 187 12.91 6.07 -0.02
CA GLY A 187 13.90 5.38 0.79
C GLY A 187 14.14 3.94 0.36
N ASP A 188 15.13 3.29 0.97
CA ASP A 188 15.41 1.86 0.83
C ASP A 188 14.49 1.07 1.75
N TYR A 189 14.12 -0.16 1.35
CA TYR A 189 13.21 -1.02 2.09
C TYR A 189 13.75 -2.43 2.29
N GLU A 190 13.61 -2.98 3.49
CA GLU A 190 13.59 -4.42 3.70
C GLU A 190 12.22 -4.92 3.27
N VAL A 191 12.20 -5.84 2.32
CA VAL A 191 10.95 -6.40 1.77
C VAL A 191 10.84 -7.85 2.17
N LYS A 192 9.70 -8.22 2.75
CA LYS A 192 9.31 -9.60 3.09
C LYS A 192 8.07 -9.96 2.28
N VAL A 193 8.07 -11.11 1.65
CA VAL A 193 6.97 -11.57 0.81
C VAL A 193 6.56 -12.98 1.24
N SER A 194 5.26 -13.22 1.42
CA SER A 194 4.75 -14.53 1.79
C SER A 194 3.70 -15.04 0.80
N SER A 195 3.77 -16.32 0.49
CA SER A 195 2.78 -17.06 -0.31
C SER A 195 1.37 -17.03 0.27
N LYS A 196 1.21 -16.57 1.52
CA LYS A 196 -0.09 -16.27 2.13
C LYS A 196 -0.77 -15.00 1.62
N GLY A 197 -0.26 -14.41 0.54
CA GLY A 197 -0.87 -13.28 -0.14
C GLY A 197 -0.53 -11.91 0.43
N ILE A 198 0.54 -11.78 1.22
CA ILE A 198 0.95 -10.56 1.88
C ILE A 198 2.42 -10.25 1.67
N SER A 199 2.75 -8.98 1.58
CA SER A 199 4.10 -8.45 1.65
C SER A 199 4.23 -7.36 2.71
N ASN A 200 5.43 -7.21 3.26
CA ASN A 200 5.78 -6.12 4.15
C ASN A 200 6.99 -5.38 3.59
N PHE A 201 6.87 -4.07 3.47
CA PHE A 201 7.94 -3.15 3.08
C PHE A 201 8.28 -2.29 4.29
N LYS A 202 9.38 -2.56 4.95
CA LYS A 202 9.86 -1.79 6.11
C LYS A 202 10.96 -0.84 5.66
N ASN A 203 10.75 0.47 5.83
CA ASN A 203 11.76 1.46 5.47
C ASN A 203 13.00 1.32 6.35
N VAL A 204 14.21 1.44 5.78
CA VAL A 204 15.48 1.22 6.48
C VAL A 204 15.84 2.41 7.35
N SER A 205 15.47 3.63 6.97
CA SER A 205 15.90 4.87 7.64
C SER A 205 14.82 5.54 8.48
N LYS A 206 13.54 5.26 8.21
CA LYS A 206 12.39 5.85 8.90
C LYS A 206 11.55 4.73 9.51
N ASP A 207 10.95 4.97 10.68
CA ASP A 207 10.06 3.99 11.32
C ASP A 207 8.67 4.00 10.66
N ILE A 208 8.64 3.55 9.41
CA ILE A 208 7.42 3.37 8.61
C ILE A 208 7.46 2.03 7.90
N GLN A 209 6.33 1.36 7.87
CA GLN A 209 6.17 0.10 7.14
C GLN A 209 4.84 0.05 6.41
N TYR A 210 4.82 -0.73 5.34
CA TYR A 210 3.64 -0.95 4.52
C TYR A 210 3.37 -2.44 4.41
N PHE A 211 2.13 -2.82 4.60
CA PHE A 211 1.63 -4.15 4.28
C PHE A 211 0.80 -4.03 3.01
N ILE A 212 1.18 -4.77 1.98
CA ILE A 212 0.55 -4.71 0.66
C ILE A 212 0.09 -6.11 0.28
N ALA A 213 -1.19 -6.24 -0.06
CA ALA A 213 -1.74 -7.49 -0.56
C ALA A 213 -1.13 -7.84 -1.92
N LEU A 214 -0.82 -9.12 -2.09
CA LEU A 214 -0.40 -9.66 -3.37
C LEU A 214 -1.61 -9.93 -4.26
N GLU A 215 -1.36 -9.99 -5.56
CA GLU A 215 -2.32 -10.47 -6.53
C GLU A 215 -2.20 -11.99 -6.68
N THR A 216 -3.31 -12.67 -6.93
CA THR A 216 -3.25 -14.06 -7.35
C THR A 216 -2.66 -14.16 -8.77
N ALA A 217 -2.22 -15.36 -9.19
CA ALA A 217 -1.79 -15.61 -10.55
C ALA A 217 -2.85 -15.22 -11.62
N TRP A 218 -4.13 -15.18 -11.24
CA TRP A 218 -5.29 -14.84 -12.08
C TRP A 218 -5.70 -13.36 -12.00
N GLY A 219 -4.93 -12.51 -11.31
CA GLY A 219 -5.21 -11.06 -11.18
C GLY A 219 -6.28 -10.69 -10.16
N LEU A 220 -6.61 -11.59 -9.23
CA LEU A 220 -7.49 -11.32 -8.10
C LEU A 220 -6.64 -10.85 -6.91
N ILE A 221 -7.11 -9.83 -6.20
CA ILE A 221 -6.47 -9.35 -4.96
C ILE A 221 -6.86 -10.30 -3.82
N TYR A 222 -5.90 -10.66 -2.96
CA TYR A 222 -6.21 -11.30 -1.69
C TYR A 222 -6.95 -10.30 -0.79
N GLU A 223 -8.23 -10.53 -0.56
CA GLU A 223 -8.98 -9.76 0.44
C GLU A 223 -8.54 -10.18 1.85
N TRP A 224 -8.06 -9.23 2.62
CA TRP A 224 -7.68 -9.47 4.00
C TRP A 224 -8.91 -9.42 4.90
N ASN A 225 -9.11 -10.49 5.66
CA ASN A 225 -10.04 -10.42 6.78
C ASN A 225 -9.28 -9.89 7.99
N ILE A 226 -9.58 -8.65 8.37
CA ILE A 226 -8.97 -7.92 9.51
C ILE A 226 -9.18 -8.65 10.86
N MET A 227 -9.89 -9.77 10.87
CA MET A 227 -10.13 -10.61 12.05
C MET A 227 -9.21 -11.83 12.16
N GLY A 228 -8.07 -11.87 11.47
CA GLY A 228 -7.03 -12.90 11.68
C GLY A 228 -7.38 -14.31 11.16
N ARG A 229 -8.33 -14.44 10.24
CA ARG A 229 -8.60 -15.70 9.53
C ARG A 229 -8.15 -15.59 8.08
N GLU A 230 -7.45 -16.60 7.56
CA GLU A 230 -7.18 -16.76 6.13
C GLU A 230 -8.50 -16.68 5.37
N VAL A 231 -8.59 -15.76 4.43
CA VAL A 231 -9.69 -15.73 3.46
C VAL A 231 -9.20 -16.40 2.20
N SER A 232 -9.81 -17.52 1.86
CA SER A 232 -9.64 -18.10 0.54
C SER A 232 -10.10 -17.08 -0.52
N PRO A 233 -9.50 -17.08 -1.73
CA PRO A 233 -9.93 -16.21 -2.80
C PRO A 233 -11.43 -16.36 -3.02
N LYS A 234 -12.20 -15.28 -2.91
CA LYS A 234 -13.61 -15.34 -3.30
C LYS A 234 -13.65 -15.57 -4.79
N HIS A 235 -14.05 -16.77 -5.18
CA HIS A 235 -14.44 -17.06 -6.54
C HIS A 235 -15.63 -16.16 -6.91
N HIS A 236 -15.40 -15.14 -7.71
CA HIS A 236 -16.47 -14.54 -8.48
C HIS A 236 -16.98 -15.61 -9.48
N TRP A 237 -18.19 -16.06 -9.31
CA TRP A 237 -18.89 -17.12 -10.06
C TRP A 237 -19.03 -16.85 -11.57
N TRP A 238 -18.39 -15.84 -12.12
CA TRP A 238 -18.62 -15.35 -13.48
C TRP A 238 -17.57 -15.78 -14.52
N LEU A 239 -16.56 -16.55 -14.17
CA LEU A 239 -15.47 -16.89 -15.13
C LEU A 239 -15.11 -18.37 -15.20
N ASP A 240 -15.91 -19.30 -14.69
CA ASP A 240 -15.72 -20.72 -15.01
C ASP A 240 -16.57 -21.10 -16.25
N THR A 241 -16.16 -20.57 -17.40
CA THR A 241 -16.74 -20.96 -18.71
C THR A 241 -16.44 -22.41 -19.05
N SER A 242 -15.52 -23.09 -18.37
CA SER A 242 -15.20 -24.51 -18.63
C SER A 242 -16.27 -25.47 -18.10
N LYS A 243 -17.05 -25.06 -17.09
CA LYS A 243 -18.20 -25.84 -16.60
C LYS A 243 -19.47 -25.60 -17.36
N TRP A 244 -19.61 -24.45 -18.03
CA TRP A 244 -20.81 -24.12 -18.81
C TRP A 244 -20.95 -24.92 -20.10
N ILE A 245 -19.82 -25.36 -20.69
CA ILE A 245 -19.80 -26.13 -21.95
C ILE A 245 -20.19 -27.60 -21.74
N LYS A 246 -20.11 -28.14 -20.52
CA LYS A 246 -20.45 -29.56 -20.25
C LYS A 246 -21.91 -29.84 -19.90
N THR A 247 -22.71 -28.83 -19.63
CA THR A 247 -24.09 -29.02 -19.14
C THR A 247 -25.20 -28.56 -20.09
N ASN A 248 -24.90 -27.94 -21.22
CA ASN A 248 -25.93 -27.37 -22.12
C ASN A 248 -25.72 -27.68 -23.62
N ILE A 249 -25.28 -28.88 -23.98
CA ILE A 249 -25.43 -29.36 -25.34
C ILE A 249 -26.54 -30.41 -25.31
N PRO A 250 -27.74 -30.14 -25.87
CA PRO A 250 -28.70 -31.20 -26.08
C PRO A 250 -28.15 -32.15 -27.15
N THR A 251 -28.07 -33.42 -26.78
CA THR A 251 -27.82 -34.50 -27.74
C THR A 251 -28.98 -34.53 -28.70
N VAL A 252 -28.82 -33.98 -29.89
CA VAL A 252 -29.73 -34.23 -31.00
C VAL A 252 -29.16 -35.42 -31.76
N CYS A 253 -29.82 -36.57 -31.56
CA CYS A 253 -29.69 -37.74 -32.40
C CYS A 253 -30.27 -37.46 -33.78
N ARG A 254 -29.49 -37.83 -34.77
CA ARG A 254 -29.79 -38.00 -36.20
C ARG A 254 -29.94 -36.75 -37.04
#